data_e5b88739ac5267ee38845595cd8e91e9
#
_entry.id   e5b88739ac5267ee38845595cd8e91e9
#
_cell.length_a   1.000
_cell.length_b   1.000
_cell.length_c   1.000
_cell.angle_alpha   90.00
_cell.angle_beta   90.00
_cell.angle_gamma   90.00
#
_symmetry.space_group_name_H-M   'P 1'
#
loop_
_entity.id
_entity.type
_entity.pdbx_description
1 polymer ?
#
loop_
_entity_poly.entity_id
_entity_poly.type
_entity_poly.pdbx_seq_one_letter_code
_entity_poly.pdbx_strand_id
1 'polypeptide(L)'
;MLKDKNILLGVTGGIAAYKIANLASMLKKQGANVKVIMTENACQFITPMTFETLTAQKVYTDTFDRNFEFKVDHIELGKWADVFLIAPATANVIGKLANGIADDMLTTTALAMRCPILVSPAMNTAMFENKVVKHNIMKLRTYGMDIIMPASGHLACGDTGAGKMPEPEMLLEYIKRGVYKKKDLVGKKVCVSAGPTREAIDPVRYISNNSTGKMGVEIAKMAAYRGAKVSLIMGPSNVFVPDFINRIDIKSAEDMYEEIIKISDSQDIIIKAAAVADYTPANYSDEKIKKKDGDLSIELSRTKDILKELGERKENNPKKQFICGFSMETENMEENSKNKLAKKNADMIVANNVKVEGAGFGTDTNVVTIFTKDNEIRLDKLSKLEVAEKIFDEIVRNF
;
A
#
# COMPACT_ATOMS: atom_id res chain seq x y z
N MET A 1 7.63 1.45 -11.76
CA MET A 1 6.20 1.08 -11.86
C MET A 1 5.38 2.08 -12.68
N LEU A 2 5.49 3.41 -12.46
CA LEU A 2 4.69 4.41 -13.19
C LEU A 2 5.34 4.94 -14.48
N LYS A 3 6.60 4.61 -14.73
CA LYS A 3 7.29 5.02 -15.96
C LYS A 3 6.49 4.60 -17.20
N ASP A 4 6.27 5.55 -18.09
CA ASP A 4 5.53 5.41 -19.36
C ASP A 4 4.04 4.99 -19.20
N LYS A 5 3.48 5.07 -17.98
CA LYS A 5 2.05 4.85 -17.74
C LYS A 5 1.24 6.11 -18.01
N ASN A 6 0.07 5.93 -18.60
CA ASN A 6 -0.83 6.98 -19.00
C ASN A 6 -1.90 7.20 -17.92
N ILE A 7 -1.79 8.29 -17.19
CA ILE A 7 -2.66 8.64 -16.06
C ILE A 7 -3.56 9.78 -16.46
N LEU A 8 -4.87 9.56 -16.42
CA LEU A 8 -5.85 10.61 -16.60
C LEU A 8 -6.35 11.11 -15.24
N LEU A 9 -6.31 12.41 -15.03
CA LEU A 9 -6.84 13.07 -13.83
C LEU A 9 -8.10 13.83 -14.19
N GLY A 10 -9.20 13.58 -13.50
CA GLY A 10 -10.44 14.33 -13.58
C GLY A 10 -10.60 15.21 -12.34
N VAL A 11 -10.54 16.52 -12.52
CA VAL A 11 -10.61 17.49 -11.43
C VAL A 11 -11.97 18.16 -11.44
N THR A 12 -12.66 18.12 -10.28
CA THR A 12 -14.01 18.73 -10.15
C THR A 12 -14.03 19.89 -9.17
N GLY A 13 -15.15 20.66 -9.15
CA GLY A 13 -15.27 21.93 -8.43
C GLY A 13 -15.33 21.78 -6.90
N GLY A 14 -14.20 21.60 -6.29
CA GLY A 14 -14.03 21.58 -4.84
C GLY A 14 -12.69 22.14 -4.40
N ILE A 15 -12.62 22.72 -3.20
CA ILE A 15 -11.39 23.35 -2.69
C ILE A 15 -10.19 22.39 -2.72
N ALA A 16 -10.40 21.08 -2.55
CA ALA A 16 -9.32 20.08 -2.58
C ALA A 16 -8.64 19.93 -3.96
N ALA A 17 -9.12 20.61 -5.02
CA ALA A 17 -8.51 20.61 -6.36
C ALA A 17 -7.03 21.03 -6.32
N TYR A 18 -6.63 21.95 -5.41
CA TYR A 18 -5.24 22.37 -5.28
C TYR A 18 -4.27 21.22 -4.96
N LYS A 19 -4.73 20.20 -4.24
CA LYS A 19 -3.91 19.03 -3.89
C LYS A 19 -3.57 18.18 -5.11
N ILE A 20 -4.41 18.21 -6.14
CA ILE A 20 -4.20 17.43 -7.36
C ILE A 20 -3.03 18.00 -8.19
N ALA A 21 -2.72 19.27 -8.04
CA ALA A 21 -1.50 19.84 -8.62
C ALA A 21 -0.23 19.18 -8.05
N ASN A 22 -0.20 18.93 -6.74
CA ASN A 22 0.89 18.17 -6.11
C ASN A 22 0.94 16.73 -6.63
N LEU A 23 -0.20 16.04 -6.71
CA LEU A 23 -0.28 14.69 -7.25
C LEU A 23 0.23 14.62 -8.71
N ALA A 24 -0.16 15.56 -9.56
CA ALA A 24 0.32 15.64 -10.94
C ALA A 24 1.85 15.77 -10.99
N SER A 25 2.43 16.62 -10.13
CA SER A 25 3.89 16.75 -10.02
C SER A 25 4.56 15.45 -9.55
N MET A 26 3.97 14.76 -8.55
CA MET A 26 4.49 13.47 -8.07
C MET A 26 4.47 12.39 -9.15
N LEU A 27 3.40 12.32 -9.95
CA LEU A 27 3.26 11.40 -11.07
C LEU A 27 4.31 11.66 -12.16
N LYS A 28 4.50 12.93 -12.54
CA LYS A 28 5.53 13.34 -13.52
C LYS A 28 6.93 12.99 -13.04
N LYS A 29 7.25 13.21 -11.76
CA LYS A 29 8.56 12.83 -11.18
C LYS A 29 8.80 11.32 -11.23
N GLN A 30 7.75 10.49 -11.23
CA GLN A 30 7.85 9.03 -11.40
C GLN A 30 7.80 8.57 -12.86
N GLY A 31 7.88 9.50 -13.82
CA GLY A 31 7.95 9.20 -15.25
C GLY A 31 6.60 8.87 -15.90
N ALA A 32 5.48 9.18 -15.25
CA ALA A 32 4.16 8.98 -15.84
C ALA A 32 3.84 10.04 -16.91
N ASN A 33 3.05 9.63 -17.92
CA ASN A 33 2.36 10.53 -18.82
C ASN A 33 1.05 10.96 -18.17
N VAL A 34 0.85 12.26 -17.96
CA VAL A 34 -0.31 12.78 -17.23
C VAL A 34 -1.11 13.71 -18.13
N LYS A 35 -2.40 13.45 -18.29
CA LYS A 35 -3.39 14.35 -18.88
C LYS A 35 -4.45 14.70 -17.86
N VAL A 36 -5.08 15.88 -18.03
CA VAL A 36 -6.05 16.40 -17.06
C VAL A 36 -7.32 16.85 -17.77
N ILE A 37 -8.46 16.44 -17.22
CA ILE A 37 -9.78 16.98 -17.53
C ILE A 37 -10.25 17.80 -16.34
N MET A 38 -10.77 18.99 -16.57
CA MET A 38 -11.33 19.82 -15.53
C MET A 38 -12.79 20.16 -15.86
N THR A 39 -13.67 20.06 -14.85
CA THR A 39 -15.01 20.62 -15.00
C THR A 39 -14.96 22.15 -14.96
N GLU A 40 -15.98 22.83 -15.50
CA GLU A 40 -16.09 24.29 -15.44
C GLU A 40 -15.95 24.82 -14.01
N ASN A 41 -16.62 24.16 -13.05
CA ASN A 41 -16.51 24.52 -11.65
C ASN A 41 -15.13 24.29 -11.06
N ALA A 42 -14.33 23.35 -11.57
CA ALA A 42 -12.96 23.16 -11.13
C ALA A 42 -12.08 24.36 -11.50
N CYS A 43 -12.34 24.96 -12.67
CA CYS A 43 -11.60 26.13 -13.14
C CYS A 43 -11.79 27.37 -12.25
N GLN A 44 -12.83 27.40 -11.40
CA GLN A 44 -13.04 28.47 -10.41
C GLN A 44 -12.11 28.33 -9.18
N PHE A 45 -11.60 27.11 -8.89
CA PHE A 45 -10.72 26.85 -7.73
C PHE A 45 -9.24 26.83 -8.11
N ILE A 46 -8.93 26.37 -9.33
CA ILE A 46 -7.57 26.28 -9.86
C ILE A 46 -7.61 26.41 -11.37
N THR A 47 -6.67 27.16 -11.94
CA THR A 47 -6.69 27.40 -13.39
C THR A 47 -6.13 26.21 -14.18
N PRO A 48 -6.61 25.96 -15.40
CA PRO A 48 -6.03 24.98 -16.33
C PRO A 48 -4.53 25.15 -16.51
N MET A 49 -4.04 26.39 -16.60
CA MET A 49 -2.63 26.73 -16.76
C MET A 49 -1.73 26.09 -15.69
N THR A 50 -2.21 25.90 -14.47
CA THR A 50 -1.45 25.23 -13.41
C THR A 50 -1.11 23.81 -13.83
N PHE A 51 -2.09 23.04 -14.32
CA PHE A 51 -1.86 21.67 -14.76
C PHE A 51 -1.11 21.58 -16.08
N GLU A 52 -1.35 22.48 -17.01
CA GLU A 52 -0.59 22.56 -18.27
C GLU A 52 0.90 22.78 -18.01
N THR A 53 1.23 23.67 -17.08
CA THR A 53 2.62 23.94 -16.67
C THR A 53 3.25 22.68 -16.03
N LEU A 54 2.53 21.96 -15.17
CA LEU A 54 3.06 20.80 -14.47
C LEU A 54 3.19 19.56 -15.36
N THR A 55 2.28 19.38 -16.32
CA THR A 55 2.21 18.17 -17.13
C THR A 55 2.85 18.34 -18.51
N ALA A 56 3.04 19.58 -18.97
CA ALA A 56 3.38 19.94 -20.35
C ALA A 56 2.37 19.35 -21.37
N GLN A 57 1.09 19.32 -20.99
CA GLN A 57 -0.02 18.79 -21.79
C GLN A 57 -1.20 19.76 -21.69
N LYS A 58 -1.99 19.88 -22.79
CA LYS A 58 -3.25 20.60 -22.79
C LYS A 58 -4.19 20.03 -21.72
N VAL A 59 -4.93 20.91 -21.02
CA VAL A 59 -6.03 20.56 -20.14
C VAL A 59 -7.33 20.57 -20.93
N TYR A 60 -8.17 19.54 -20.74
CA TYR A 60 -9.45 19.38 -21.43
C TYR A 60 -10.57 19.93 -20.54
N THR A 61 -11.27 20.96 -21.00
CA THR A 61 -12.36 21.61 -20.24
C THR A 61 -13.69 21.57 -20.98
N ASP A 62 -13.68 21.51 -22.31
CA ASP A 62 -14.85 21.55 -23.17
C ASP A 62 -14.89 20.32 -24.09
N THR A 63 -16.08 19.77 -24.28
CA THR A 63 -16.34 18.65 -25.18
C THR A 63 -16.27 19.07 -26.65
N PHE A 64 -16.49 20.36 -26.94
CA PHE A 64 -16.64 20.92 -28.28
C PHE A 64 -15.56 21.95 -28.63
N ASP A 65 -14.39 21.84 -28.02
CA ASP A 65 -13.24 22.71 -28.37
C ASP A 65 -12.86 22.50 -29.84
N ARG A 66 -12.89 23.57 -30.62
CA ARG A 66 -12.64 23.59 -32.09
C ARG A 66 -11.22 24.08 -32.49
N ASN A 67 -10.37 24.41 -31.53
CA ASN A 67 -9.06 24.94 -31.80
C ASN A 67 -7.99 23.85 -31.94
N PHE A 68 -8.21 22.83 -32.83
CA PHE A 68 -7.33 21.68 -32.88
C PHE A 68 -7.55 20.80 -34.11
N GLU A 69 -6.74 19.75 -34.24
CA GLU A 69 -6.93 18.67 -35.21
C GLU A 69 -8.24 17.93 -34.95
N PHE A 70 -8.93 17.49 -36.01
CA PHE A 70 -10.20 16.76 -35.89
C PHE A 70 -10.01 15.41 -35.22
N LYS A 71 -10.21 15.36 -33.90
CA LYS A 71 -10.19 14.17 -33.05
C LYS A 71 -11.35 14.23 -32.06
N VAL A 72 -11.87 13.08 -31.71
CA VAL A 72 -12.92 12.96 -30.69
C VAL A 72 -12.23 12.75 -29.34
N ASP A 73 -11.90 13.83 -28.65
CA ASP A 73 -11.04 13.85 -27.48
C ASP A 73 -11.44 12.86 -26.38
N HIS A 74 -12.74 12.76 -26.03
CA HIS A 74 -13.20 11.82 -24.99
C HIS A 74 -13.00 10.36 -25.39
N ILE A 75 -13.06 10.00 -26.67
CA ILE A 75 -12.79 8.65 -27.16
C ILE A 75 -11.26 8.37 -27.12
N GLU A 76 -10.45 9.34 -27.55
CA GLU A 76 -9.00 9.20 -27.53
C GLU A 76 -8.46 9.09 -26.10
N LEU A 77 -8.96 9.87 -25.16
CA LEU A 77 -8.61 9.79 -23.75
C LEU A 77 -9.04 8.44 -23.14
N GLY A 78 -10.23 7.95 -23.52
CA GLY A 78 -10.75 6.66 -23.08
C GLY A 78 -9.89 5.47 -23.52
N LYS A 79 -9.23 5.56 -24.69
CA LYS A 79 -8.29 4.54 -25.19
C LYS A 79 -6.89 4.72 -24.64
N TRP A 80 -6.48 5.97 -24.39
CA TRP A 80 -5.12 6.34 -24.01
C TRP A 80 -4.80 5.99 -22.55
N ALA A 81 -5.75 6.15 -21.63
CA ALA A 81 -5.50 6.02 -20.20
C ALA A 81 -5.30 4.56 -19.74
N ASP A 82 -4.30 4.34 -18.88
CA ASP A 82 -4.13 3.10 -18.11
C ASP A 82 -4.93 3.12 -16.79
N VAL A 83 -5.24 4.32 -16.28
CA VAL A 83 -6.10 4.56 -15.12
C VAL A 83 -6.70 5.95 -15.19
N PHE A 84 -7.93 6.12 -14.74
CA PHE A 84 -8.61 7.39 -14.61
C PHE A 84 -8.95 7.67 -13.14
N LEU A 85 -8.33 8.69 -12.55
CA LEU A 85 -8.64 9.16 -11.20
C LEU A 85 -9.49 10.42 -11.27
N ILE A 86 -10.69 10.38 -10.67
CA ILE A 86 -11.57 11.55 -10.47
C ILE A 86 -11.38 12.03 -9.03
N ALA A 87 -10.65 13.13 -8.86
CA ALA A 87 -10.31 13.71 -7.56
C ALA A 87 -10.06 15.23 -7.66
N PRO A 88 -10.64 16.04 -6.77
CA PRO A 88 -11.74 15.67 -5.88
C PRO A 88 -12.98 15.27 -6.67
N ALA A 89 -13.79 14.32 -6.20
CA ALA A 89 -15.09 14.00 -6.78
C ALA A 89 -16.20 14.64 -5.93
N THR A 90 -16.86 15.67 -6.47
CA THR A 90 -17.98 16.34 -5.81
C THR A 90 -19.25 15.47 -5.82
N ALA A 91 -20.19 15.73 -4.90
CA ALA A 91 -21.48 15.05 -4.89
C ALA A 91 -22.23 15.18 -6.24
N ASN A 92 -22.09 16.32 -6.93
CA ASN A 92 -22.67 16.53 -8.27
C ASN A 92 -22.10 15.53 -9.29
N VAL A 93 -20.78 15.42 -9.39
CA VAL A 93 -20.14 14.51 -10.36
C VAL A 93 -20.41 13.05 -9.99
N ILE A 94 -20.39 12.68 -8.71
CA ILE A 94 -20.80 11.34 -8.23
C ILE A 94 -22.24 11.03 -8.65
N GLY A 95 -23.16 12.00 -8.51
CA GLY A 95 -24.55 11.86 -8.94
C GLY A 95 -24.69 11.66 -10.45
N LYS A 96 -23.96 12.45 -11.25
CA LYS A 96 -23.92 12.31 -12.71
C LYS A 96 -23.42 10.93 -13.14
N LEU A 97 -22.24 10.53 -12.65
CA LEU A 97 -21.65 9.22 -12.96
C LEU A 97 -22.57 8.06 -12.57
N ALA A 98 -23.19 8.13 -11.39
CA ALA A 98 -24.10 7.08 -10.90
C ALA A 98 -25.36 6.93 -11.74
N ASN A 99 -25.76 7.95 -12.49
CA ASN A 99 -26.96 7.95 -13.31
C ASN A 99 -26.67 8.06 -14.83
N GLY A 100 -25.43 7.95 -15.26
CA GLY A 100 -25.03 7.95 -16.66
C GLY A 100 -25.23 9.30 -17.36
N ILE A 101 -25.20 10.41 -16.61
CA ILE A 101 -25.33 11.77 -17.15
C ILE A 101 -23.95 12.18 -17.69
N ALA A 102 -23.89 12.51 -18.98
CA ALA A 102 -22.68 12.85 -19.73
C ALA A 102 -22.84 14.20 -20.41
N ASP A 103 -22.96 15.25 -19.63
CA ASP A 103 -23.24 16.63 -20.08
C ASP A 103 -21.99 17.54 -20.03
N ASP A 104 -20.83 16.98 -19.68
CA ASP A 104 -19.53 17.67 -19.69
C ASP A 104 -18.40 16.72 -20.16
N MET A 105 -17.22 17.30 -20.44
CA MET A 105 -16.06 16.54 -20.94
C MET A 105 -15.63 15.40 -20.00
N LEU A 106 -15.68 15.61 -18.67
CA LEU A 106 -15.27 14.63 -17.68
C LEU A 106 -16.22 13.42 -17.66
N THR A 107 -17.53 13.68 -17.56
CA THR A 107 -18.54 12.63 -17.47
C THR A 107 -18.72 11.88 -18.79
N THR A 108 -18.59 12.57 -19.93
CA THR A 108 -18.58 11.93 -21.25
C THR A 108 -17.37 11.01 -21.41
N THR A 109 -16.18 11.46 -20.99
CA THR A 109 -14.97 10.63 -21.02
C THR A 109 -15.12 9.42 -20.09
N ALA A 110 -15.68 9.59 -18.90
CA ALA A 110 -15.88 8.50 -17.95
C ALA A 110 -16.72 7.36 -18.52
N LEU A 111 -17.79 7.67 -19.30
CA LEU A 111 -18.59 6.65 -19.98
C LEU A 111 -17.84 5.93 -21.12
N ALA A 112 -16.85 6.59 -21.74
CA ALA A 112 -16.04 6.01 -22.81
C ALA A 112 -14.82 5.23 -22.29
N MET A 113 -14.59 5.23 -20.97
CA MET A 113 -13.38 4.69 -20.35
C MET A 113 -13.32 3.16 -20.40
N ARG A 114 -12.12 2.63 -20.68
CA ARG A 114 -11.84 1.19 -20.73
C ARG A 114 -10.87 0.71 -19.65
N CYS A 115 -10.26 1.64 -18.93
CA CYS A 115 -9.35 1.35 -17.82
C CYS A 115 -10.09 1.47 -16.47
N PRO A 116 -9.44 1.07 -15.35
CA PRO A 116 -10.00 1.29 -14.02
C PRO A 116 -10.28 2.77 -13.75
N ILE A 117 -11.47 3.05 -13.20
CA ILE A 117 -11.87 4.37 -12.73
C ILE A 117 -11.80 4.40 -11.21
N LEU A 118 -11.02 5.33 -10.68
CA LEU A 118 -10.86 5.61 -9.26
C LEU A 118 -11.63 6.90 -8.95
N VAL A 119 -12.45 6.89 -7.91
CA VAL A 119 -13.25 8.06 -7.52
C VAL A 119 -12.91 8.42 -6.08
N SER A 120 -12.45 9.64 -5.85
CA SER A 120 -12.12 10.15 -4.51
C SER A 120 -13.12 11.22 -4.09
N PRO A 121 -14.20 10.86 -3.35
CA PRO A 121 -15.18 11.81 -2.86
C PRO A 121 -14.54 12.90 -1.99
N ALA A 122 -14.99 14.14 -2.18
CA ALA A 122 -14.59 15.28 -1.33
C ALA A 122 -15.74 16.27 -1.23
N MET A 123 -16.27 16.43 -0.02
CA MET A 123 -17.41 17.30 0.27
C MET A 123 -17.56 17.53 1.78
N ASN A 124 -18.46 18.44 2.14
CA ASN A 124 -18.87 18.62 3.54
C ASN A 124 -19.40 17.30 4.14
N THR A 125 -19.25 17.11 5.46
CA THR A 125 -19.66 15.88 6.16
C THR A 125 -21.15 15.59 5.98
N ALA A 126 -22.04 16.59 6.12
CA ALA A 126 -23.48 16.39 5.97
C ALA A 126 -23.85 15.95 4.54
N MET A 127 -23.15 16.47 3.52
CA MET A 127 -23.31 16.02 2.14
C MET A 127 -22.84 14.57 1.97
N PHE A 128 -21.68 14.21 2.54
CA PHE A 128 -21.14 12.85 2.45
C PHE A 128 -22.03 11.83 3.18
N GLU A 129 -22.64 12.23 4.31
CA GLU A 129 -23.55 11.39 5.08
C GLU A 129 -24.98 11.31 4.49
N ASN A 130 -25.31 12.18 3.55
CA ASN A 130 -26.61 12.19 2.90
C ASN A 130 -26.89 10.84 2.24
N LYS A 131 -28.10 10.30 2.48
CA LYS A 131 -28.51 8.97 1.98
C LYS A 131 -28.43 8.86 0.46
N VAL A 132 -28.74 9.93 -0.28
CA VAL A 132 -28.66 9.95 -1.75
C VAL A 132 -27.20 9.83 -2.20
N VAL A 133 -26.28 10.56 -1.58
CA VAL A 133 -24.85 10.51 -1.90
C VAL A 133 -24.28 9.13 -1.58
N LYS A 134 -24.57 8.57 -0.41
CA LYS A 134 -24.19 7.20 -0.04
C LYS A 134 -24.70 6.16 -1.03
N HIS A 135 -25.97 6.29 -1.45
CA HIS A 135 -26.54 5.39 -2.46
C HIS A 135 -25.80 5.50 -3.80
N ASN A 136 -25.55 6.73 -4.26
CA ASN A 136 -24.79 6.94 -5.50
C ASN A 136 -23.36 6.36 -5.43
N ILE A 137 -22.66 6.52 -4.32
CA ILE A 137 -21.34 5.92 -4.10
C ILE A 137 -21.42 4.39 -4.16
N MET A 138 -22.43 3.78 -3.52
CA MET A 138 -22.65 2.33 -3.60
C MET A 138 -22.92 1.88 -5.03
N LYS A 139 -23.73 2.63 -5.78
CA LYS A 139 -24.05 2.36 -7.18
C LYS A 139 -22.80 2.39 -8.06
N LEU A 140 -21.90 3.37 -7.86
CA LEU A 140 -20.61 3.41 -8.57
C LEU A 140 -19.75 2.17 -8.30
N ARG A 141 -19.75 1.66 -7.06
CA ARG A 141 -19.06 0.40 -6.72
C ARG A 141 -19.63 -0.80 -7.48
N THR A 142 -20.95 -0.90 -7.63
CA THR A 142 -21.58 -1.98 -8.40
C THR A 142 -21.24 -1.91 -9.87
N TYR A 143 -20.89 -0.73 -10.39
CA TYR A 143 -20.41 -0.53 -11.76
C TYR A 143 -18.90 -0.80 -11.91
N GLY A 144 -18.22 -1.26 -10.85
CA GLY A 144 -16.80 -1.59 -10.88
C GLY A 144 -15.84 -0.42 -10.68
N MET A 145 -16.36 0.76 -10.30
CA MET A 145 -15.50 1.90 -9.93
C MET A 145 -14.92 1.69 -8.52
N ASP A 146 -13.65 2.00 -8.37
CA ASP A 146 -12.95 1.91 -7.08
C ASP A 146 -13.09 3.22 -6.31
N ILE A 147 -13.75 3.17 -5.16
CA ILE A 147 -14.04 4.35 -4.34
C ILE A 147 -12.99 4.51 -3.27
N ILE A 148 -12.21 5.58 -3.37
CA ILE A 148 -11.21 5.98 -2.37
C ILE A 148 -11.95 6.74 -1.28
N MET A 149 -12.14 6.10 -0.12
CA MET A 149 -12.93 6.68 0.95
C MET A 149 -12.29 7.97 1.49
N PRO A 150 -13.11 8.99 1.78
CA PRO A 150 -12.58 10.22 2.36
C PRO A 150 -12.05 9.99 3.77
N ALA A 151 -11.00 10.71 4.12
CA ALA A 151 -10.47 10.74 5.46
C ALA A 151 -11.39 11.55 6.39
N SER A 152 -11.30 11.26 7.70
CA SER A 152 -11.90 12.09 8.74
C SER A 152 -10.93 13.17 9.20
N GLY A 153 -11.43 14.36 9.52
CA GLY A 153 -10.62 15.47 10.01
C GLY A 153 -11.30 16.83 9.87
N HIS A 154 -10.53 17.89 10.11
CA HIS A 154 -11.01 19.25 9.87
C HIS A 154 -11.21 19.51 8.37
N LEU A 155 -12.39 20.03 8.04
CA LEU A 155 -12.80 20.43 6.70
C LEU A 155 -12.62 21.95 6.53
N ALA A 156 -12.54 22.40 5.28
CA ALA A 156 -12.37 23.82 4.95
C ALA A 156 -13.57 24.71 5.42
N CYS A 157 -14.74 24.10 5.65
CA CYS A 157 -15.91 24.79 6.20
C CYS A 157 -15.90 24.94 7.73
N GLY A 158 -14.86 24.45 8.41
CA GLY A 158 -14.75 24.48 9.88
C GLY A 158 -15.31 23.24 10.59
N ASP A 159 -16.05 22.39 9.88
CA ASP A 159 -16.59 21.15 10.45
C ASP A 159 -15.50 20.10 10.66
N THR A 160 -15.72 19.16 11.57
CA THR A 160 -14.89 17.98 11.77
C THR A 160 -15.71 16.73 11.47
N GLY A 161 -15.21 15.88 10.57
CA GLY A 161 -15.90 14.64 10.19
C GLY A 161 -15.34 14.00 8.93
N ALA A 162 -16.06 13.02 8.39
CA ALA A 162 -15.74 12.37 7.13
C ALA A 162 -16.08 13.28 5.94
N GLY A 163 -15.27 13.28 4.89
CA GLY A 163 -15.49 14.10 3.69
C GLY A 163 -14.22 14.74 3.14
N LYS A 164 -13.12 14.67 3.86
CA LYS A 164 -11.81 15.19 3.45
C LYS A 164 -11.18 14.26 2.41
N MET A 165 -10.84 14.80 1.23
CA MET A 165 -10.06 14.05 0.25
C MET A 165 -8.74 13.57 0.88
N PRO A 166 -8.36 12.29 0.69
CA PRO A 166 -7.05 11.78 1.13
C PRO A 166 -5.89 12.60 0.59
N GLU A 167 -4.74 12.50 1.25
CA GLU A 167 -3.54 13.21 0.81
C GLU A 167 -3.00 12.62 -0.51
N PRO A 168 -2.25 13.40 -1.31
CA PRO A 168 -1.74 12.97 -2.62
C PRO A 168 -0.97 11.66 -2.60
N GLU A 169 -0.26 11.37 -1.53
CA GLU A 169 0.49 10.12 -1.33
C GLU A 169 -0.43 8.89 -1.33
N MET A 170 -1.60 8.99 -0.71
CA MET A 170 -2.62 7.94 -0.70
C MET A 170 -3.20 7.73 -2.11
N LEU A 171 -3.56 8.82 -2.79
CA LEU A 171 -4.07 8.76 -4.16
C LEU A 171 -3.06 8.14 -5.12
N LEU A 172 -1.77 8.44 -4.94
CA LEU A 172 -0.67 7.84 -5.70
C LEU A 172 -0.62 6.32 -5.54
N GLU A 173 -0.82 5.80 -4.33
CA GLU A 173 -0.83 4.35 -4.08
C GLU A 173 -2.04 3.67 -4.73
N TYR A 174 -3.21 4.31 -4.74
CA TYR A 174 -4.36 3.82 -5.49
C TYR A 174 -4.11 3.80 -7.00
N ILE A 175 -3.48 4.84 -7.56
CA ILE A 175 -3.07 4.86 -8.97
C ILE A 175 -2.12 3.70 -9.28
N LYS A 176 -1.09 3.48 -8.46
CA LYS A 176 -0.16 2.35 -8.62
C LYS A 176 -0.90 1.02 -8.62
N ARG A 177 -1.85 0.83 -7.68
CA ARG A 177 -2.70 -0.36 -7.63
C ARG A 177 -3.55 -0.51 -8.89
N GLY A 178 -4.11 0.59 -9.41
CA GLY A 178 -4.95 0.61 -10.62
C GLY A 178 -4.19 0.23 -11.89
N VAL A 179 -2.98 0.76 -12.08
CA VAL A 179 -2.16 0.49 -13.28
C VAL A 179 -1.49 -0.87 -13.27
N TYR A 180 -1.39 -1.52 -12.13
CA TYR A 180 -0.74 -2.84 -12.02
C TYR A 180 -1.64 -3.93 -12.61
N LYS A 181 -1.24 -4.49 -13.75
CA LYS A 181 -2.10 -5.36 -14.59
C LYS A 181 -2.19 -6.80 -14.08
N LYS A 182 -1.13 -7.30 -13.45
CA LYS A 182 -1.07 -8.70 -12.97
C LYS A 182 -1.90 -8.87 -11.70
N LYS A 183 -3.08 -9.49 -11.81
CA LYS A 183 -4.05 -9.68 -10.71
C LYS A 183 -4.20 -11.15 -10.33
N ASP A 184 -3.09 -11.84 -10.15
CA ASP A 184 -3.02 -13.27 -9.90
C ASP A 184 -3.23 -13.69 -8.42
N LEU A 185 -3.42 -12.72 -7.52
CA LEU A 185 -3.76 -12.95 -6.12
C LEU A 185 -5.20 -12.55 -5.76
N VAL A 186 -6.07 -12.36 -6.77
CA VAL A 186 -7.49 -12.08 -6.52
C VAL A 186 -8.12 -13.23 -5.73
N GLY A 187 -8.86 -12.87 -4.66
CA GLY A 187 -9.51 -13.84 -3.76
C GLY A 187 -8.57 -14.43 -2.69
N LYS A 188 -7.25 -14.25 -2.80
CA LYS A 188 -6.28 -14.73 -1.81
C LYS A 188 -6.20 -13.78 -0.60
N LYS A 189 -5.97 -14.38 0.58
CA LYS A 189 -5.70 -13.69 1.83
C LYS A 189 -4.22 -13.80 2.15
N VAL A 190 -3.55 -12.66 2.33
CA VAL A 190 -2.11 -12.57 2.60
C VAL A 190 -1.88 -11.89 3.94
N CYS A 191 -1.17 -12.57 4.84
CA CYS A 191 -0.66 -11.99 6.08
C CYS A 191 0.81 -11.62 5.91
N VAL A 192 1.17 -10.39 6.25
CA VAL A 192 2.56 -9.92 6.27
C VAL A 192 2.89 -9.37 7.64
N SER A 193 4.02 -9.78 8.22
CA SER A 193 4.56 -9.11 9.40
C SER A 193 5.65 -8.10 9.01
N ALA A 194 5.68 -6.94 9.65
CA ALA A 194 6.63 -5.87 9.34
C ALA A 194 7.10 -5.12 10.59
N GLY A 195 8.20 -4.39 10.46
CA GLY A 195 8.74 -3.56 11.54
C GLY A 195 9.50 -4.36 12.61
N PRO A 196 10.07 -3.65 13.59
CA PRO A 196 10.68 -4.25 14.75
C PRO A 196 9.62 -4.55 15.83
N THR A 197 9.93 -5.44 16.77
CA THR A 197 9.24 -5.49 18.05
C THR A 197 10.01 -4.66 19.09
N ARG A 198 9.34 -4.26 20.16
CA ARG A 198 9.91 -3.54 21.29
C ARG A 198 9.62 -4.30 22.57
N GLU A 199 10.68 -4.80 23.20
CA GLU A 199 10.60 -5.57 24.41
C GLU A 199 10.87 -4.65 25.59
N ALA A 200 9.81 -4.30 26.32
CA ALA A 200 9.90 -3.30 27.37
C ALA A 200 10.74 -3.78 28.57
N ILE A 201 11.66 -2.95 29.04
CA ILE A 201 12.43 -3.14 30.29
C ILE A 201 11.67 -2.48 31.46
N ASP A 202 11.17 -1.28 31.18
CA ASP A 202 10.38 -0.44 32.10
C ASP A 202 9.48 0.50 31.24
N PRO A 203 8.65 1.37 31.83
CA PRO A 203 7.77 2.28 31.07
C PRO A 203 8.49 3.22 30.09
N VAL A 204 9.81 3.35 30.19
CA VAL A 204 10.61 4.32 29.41
C VAL A 204 11.54 3.66 28.43
N ARG A 205 12.10 2.47 28.74
CA ARG A 205 13.16 1.80 27.98
C ARG A 205 12.73 0.46 27.44
N TYR A 206 13.26 0.12 26.27
CA TYR A 206 12.98 -1.15 25.60
C TYR A 206 14.22 -1.62 24.82
N ILE A 207 14.26 -2.92 24.53
CA ILE A 207 15.16 -3.55 23.58
C ILE A 207 14.42 -3.66 22.25
N SER A 208 15.11 -3.41 21.14
CA SER A 208 14.50 -3.47 19.80
C SER A 208 15.57 -3.70 18.73
N ASN A 209 15.11 -4.07 17.52
CA ASN A 209 15.90 -4.18 16.31
C ASN A 209 15.88 -2.89 15.48
N ASN A 210 16.91 -2.66 14.66
CA ASN A 210 17.02 -1.47 13.79
C ASN A 210 16.10 -1.50 12.56
N SER A 211 15.12 -2.40 12.50
CA SER A 211 14.19 -2.49 11.37
C SER A 211 13.28 -1.27 11.30
N THR A 212 13.04 -0.77 10.09
CA THR A 212 12.07 0.30 9.83
C THR A 212 10.71 -0.22 9.37
N GLY A 213 10.61 -1.48 8.96
CA GLY A 213 9.40 -2.08 8.40
C GLY A 213 9.19 -1.85 6.90
N LYS A 214 10.02 -1.05 6.22
CA LYS A 214 9.87 -0.72 4.80
C LYS A 214 9.68 -1.96 3.91
N MET A 215 10.49 -3.01 4.08
CA MET A 215 10.40 -4.21 3.23
C MET A 215 9.03 -4.91 3.37
N GLY A 216 8.56 -5.13 4.61
CA GLY A 216 7.26 -5.75 4.85
C GLY A 216 6.09 -4.89 4.31
N VAL A 217 6.18 -3.57 4.40
CA VAL A 217 5.18 -2.67 3.81
C VAL A 217 5.16 -2.77 2.28
N GLU A 218 6.33 -2.79 1.61
CA GLU A 218 6.37 -2.95 0.15
C GLU A 218 5.86 -4.33 -0.31
N ILE A 219 6.09 -5.40 0.48
CA ILE A 219 5.49 -6.71 0.26
C ILE A 219 3.96 -6.63 0.39
N ALA A 220 3.44 -6.00 1.43
CA ALA A 220 2.01 -5.84 1.64
C ALA A 220 1.35 -5.03 0.51
N LYS A 221 2.00 -3.95 0.04
CA LYS A 221 1.56 -3.18 -1.13
C LYS A 221 1.51 -4.03 -2.39
N MET A 222 2.57 -4.79 -2.68
CA MET A 222 2.64 -5.62 -3.87
C MET A 222 1.55 -6.71 -3.85
N ALA A 223 1.29 -7.34 -2.71
CA ALA A 223 0.17 -8.27 -2.56
C ALA A 223 -1.17 -7.61 -2.90
N ALA A 224 -1.42 -6.41 -2.36
CA ALA A 224 -2.64 -5.65 -2.63
C ALA A 224 -2.74 -5.20 -4.10
N TYR A 225 -1.63 -4.80 -4.74
CA TYR A 225 -1.59 -4.47 -6.16
C TYR A 225 -1.93 -5.68 -7.05
N ARG A 226 -1.54 -6.89 -6.62
CA ARG A 226 -1.87 -8.16 -7.28
C ARG A 226 -3.28 -8.68 -6.95
N GLY A 227 -4.05 -7.93 -6.15
CA GLY A 227 -5.47 -8.20 -5.88
C GLY A 227 -5.76 -8.98 -4.61
N ALA A 228 -4.77 -9.24 -3.75
CA ALA A 228 -4.98 -9.92 -2.48
C ALA A 228 -5.71 -9.05 -1.44
N LYS A 229 -6.40 -9.71 -0.50
CA LYS A 229 -6.80 -9.12 0.78
C LYS A 229 -5.63 -9.23 1.76
N VAL A 230 -5.09 -8.09 2.18
CA VAL A 230 -3.85 -8.05 2.96
C VAL A 230 -4.12 -7.65 4.40
N SER A 231 -3.59 -8.44 5.34
CA SER A 231 -3.44 -8.09 6.76
C SER A 231 -1.96 -7.86 7.05
N LEU A 232 -1.61 -6.64 7.46
CA LEU A 232 -0.25 -6.24 7.82
C LEU A 232 -0.15 -6.11 9.34
N ILE A 233 0.55 -7.03 9.99
CA ILE A 233 0.83 -6.98 11.43
C ILE A 233 2.15 -6.24 11.61
N MET A 234 2.07 -5.05 12.22
CA MET A 234 3.15 -4.08 12.16
C MET A 234 3.62 -3.63 13.53
N GLY A 235 4.89 -3.85 13.82
CA GLY A 235 5.58 -3.26 14.96
C GLY A 235 5.76 -1.74 14.80
N PRO A 236 6.22 -1.04 15.83
CA PRO A 236 6.33 0.42 15.84
C PRO A 236 7.15 0.97 14.67
N SER A 237 6.49 1.73 13.82
CA SER A 237 7.08 2.29 12.60
C SER A 237 6.31 3.52 12.11
N ASN A 238 7.04 4.45 11.48
CA ASN A 238 6.50 5.65 10.83
C ASN A 238 6.32 5.48 9.32
N VAL A 239 6.52 4.27 8.77
CA VAL A 239 6.34 4.01 7.34
C VAL A 239 4.86 4.14 6.98
N PHE A 240 4.59 4.90 5.92
CA PHE A 240 3.25 5.09 5.40
C PHE A 240 2.67 3.77 4.86
N VAL A 241 1.47 3.42 5.30
CA VAL A 241 0.71 2.25 4.86
C VAL A 241 -0.59 2.73 4.23
N PRO A 242 -0.88 2.34 2.97
CA PRO A 242 -2.15 2.67 2.34
C PRO A 242 -3.36 2.04 3.06
N ASP A 243 -4.49 2.74 3.07
CA ASP A 243 -5.72 2.35 3.79
C ASP A 243 -6.43 1.11 3.21
N PHE A 244 -6.10 0.70 1.99
CA PHE A 244 -6.58 -0.55 1.40
C PHE A 244 -5.85 -1.80 1.96
N ILE A 245 -4.86 -1.62 2.84
CA ILE A 245 -4.20 -2.67 3.61
C ILE A 245 -4.73 -2.63 5.04
N ASN A 246 -5.24 -3.76 5.53
CA ASN A 246 -5.67 -3.87 6.91
C ASN A 246 -4.44 -3.92 7.84
N ARG A 247 -4.11 -2.78 8.46
CA ARG A 247 -2.98 -2.65 9.38
C ARG A 247 -3.42 -2.99 10.81
N ILE A 248 -2.66 -3.85 11.47
CA ILE A 248 -2.81 -4.26 12.87
C ILE A 248 -1.51 -3.87 13.58
N ASP A 249 -1.58 -2.88 14.44
CA ASP A 249 -0.42 -2.39 15.20
C ASP A 249 -0.19 -3.25 16.44
N ILE A 250 1.07 -3.63 16.66
CA ILE A 250 1.55 -4.38 17.83
C ILE A 250 2.78 -3.70 18.44
N LYS A 251 3.22 -4.14 19.61
CA LYS A 251 4.41 -3.61 20.27
C LYS A 251 5.47 -4.68 20.47
N SER A 252 5.13 -5.79 21.12
CA SER A 252 6.06 -6.85 21.53
C SER A 252 6.08 -8.05 20.58
N ALA A 253 7.04 -8.94 20.78
CA ALA A 253 7.10 -10.23 20.10
C ALA A 253 5.89 -11.10 20.43
N GLU A 254 5.40 -11.03 21.68
CA GLU A 254 4.21 -11.75 22.11
C GLU A 254 2.96 -11.24 21.40
N ASP A 255 2.74 -9.91 21.34
CA ASP A 255 1.60 -9.34 20.60
C ASP A 255 1.63 -9.80 19.12
N MET A 256 2.82 -9.79 18.51
CA MET A 256 2.97 -10.22 17.11
C MET A 256 2.65 -11.70 16.95
N TYR A 257 3.07 -12.55 17.88
CA TYR A 257 2.75 -13.96 17.90
C TYR A 257 1.23 -14.17 17.98
N GLU A 258 0.57 -13.54 18.96
CA GLU A 258 -0.87 -13.70 19.19
C GLU A 258 -1.68 -13.27 17.96
N GLU A 259 -1.41 -12.08 17.40
CA GLU A 259 -2.17 -11.57 16.25
C GLU A 259 -1.91 -12.38 14.96
N ILE A 260 -0.71 -12.90 14.74
CA ILE A 260 -0.44 -13.78 13.59
C ILE A 260 -1.18 -15.12 13.77
N ILE A 261 -1.06 -15.75 14.92
CA ILE A 261 -1.67 -17.08 15.17
C ILE A 261 -3.19 -17.00 15.09
N LYS A 262 -3.79 -15.97 15.62
CA LYS A 262 -5.24 -15.72 15.58
C LYS A 262 -5.84 -15.73 14.17
N ILE A 263 -5.09 -15.25 13.17
CA ILE A 263 -5.59 -15.18 11.80
C ILE A 263 -4.99 -16.23 10.86
N SER A 264 -3.90 -16.90 11.28
CA SER A 264 -3.07 -17.77 10.43
C SER A 264 -3.87 -18.81 9.66
N ASP A 265 -4.78 -19.54 10.30
CA ASP A 265 -5.51 -20.65 9.68
C ASP A 265 -6.38 -20.22 8.49
N SER A 266 -6.77 -18.95 8.45
CA SER A 266 -7.58 -18.38 7.37
C SER A 266 -6.77 -17.83 6.18
N GLN A 267 -5.44 -17.69 6.32
CA GLN A 267 -4.58 -17.10 5.29
C GLN A 267 -4.19 -18.13 4.22
N ASP A 268 -4.00 -17.65 2.99
CA ASP A 268 -3.42 -18.43 1.89
C ASP A 268 -1.88 -18.33 1.89
N ILE A 269 -1.37 -17.13 2.18
CA ILE A 269 0.06 -16.82 2.17
C ILE A 269 0.41 -16.06 3.44
N ILE A 270 1.50 -16.48 4.12
CA ILE A 270 2.01 -15.81 5.32
C ILE A 270 3.48 -15.46 5.08
N ILE A 271 3.83 -14.17 5.19
CA ILE A 271 5.19 -13.67 4.97
C ILE A 271 5.71 -13.01 6.25
N LYS A 272 6.72 -13.63 6.84
CA LYS A 272 7.38 -13.20 8.07
C LYS A 272 8.56 -12.29 7.76
N ALA A 273 8.29 -10.98 7.52
CA ALA A 273 9.34 -10.00 7.20
C ALA A 273 9.68 -9.06 8.37
N ALA A 274 9.02 -9.19 9.52
CA ALA A 274 9.32 -8.45 10.73
C ALA A 274 10.66 -8.86 11.36
N ALA A 275 11.34 -7.92 11.97
CA ALA A 275 12.50 -8.15 12.83
C ALA A 275 12.03 -8.35 14.28
N VAL A 276 11.58 -9.56 14.57
CA VAL A 276 11.11 -9.95 15.91
C VAL A 276 12.33 -10.14 16.80
N ALA A 277 12.28 -9.66 18.05
CA ALA A 277 13.32 -9.92 19.02
C ALA A 277 13.28 -11.40 19.45
N ASP A 278 14.44 -12.07 19.47
CA ASP A 278 14.58 -13.46 19.94
C ASP A 278 14.55 -13.57 21.46
N TYR A 279 14.73 -12.43 22.15
CA TYR A 279 14.76 -12.33 23.60
C TYR A 279 13.98 -11.13 24.09
N THR A 280 13.31 -11.29 25.24
CA THR A 280 12.59 -10.24 25.97
C THR A 280 13.10 -10.17 27.41
N PRO A 281 13.05 -9.02 28.12
CA PRO A 281 13.36 -8.99 29.55
C PRO A 281 12.53 -10.00 30.34
N ALA A 282 13.21 -10.83 31.14
CA ALA A 282 12.53 -11.84 31.95
C ALA A 282 11.60 -11.22 33.01
N ASN A 283 11.95 -10.01 33.48
CA ASN A 283 11.21 -9.26 34.48
C ASN A 283 10.98 -7.83 33.96
N TYR A 284 9.73 -7.43 33.82
CA TYR A 284 9.33 -6.05 33.55
C TYR A 284 9.26 -5.27 34.84
N SER A 285 9.74 -4.03 34.86
CA SER A 285 9.60 -3.13 36.00
C SER A 285 8.47 -2.11 35.74
N ASP A 286 7.48 -2.07 36.63
CA ASP A 286 6.37 -1.09 36.54
C ASP A 286 6.81 0.34 36.75
N GLU A 287 7.97 0.56 37.37
CA GLU A 287 8.58 1.87 37.55
C GLU A 287 9.88 1.98 36.79
N LYS A 288 10.21 3.23 36.35
CA LYS A 288 11.51 3.52 35.74
C LYS A 288 12.64 3.10 36.69
N ILE A 289 13.49 2.17 36.23
CA ILE A 289 14.66 1.72 36.99
C ILE A 289 15.58 2.91 37.21
N LYS A 290 15.78 3.29 38.48
CA LYS A 290 16.67 4.41 38.86
C LYS A 290 18.12 3.99 38.69
N LYS A 291 18.96 4.97 38.31
CA LYS A 291 20.41 4.77 38.25
C LYS A 291 20.92 4.45 39.68
N LYS A 292 21.68 3.38 39.80
CA LYS A 292 22.40 2.97 41.00
C LYS A 292 23.89 3.02 40.71
N ASP A 293 24.71 3.03 41.75
CA ASP A 293 26.16 2.84 41.58
C ASP A 293 26.44 1.40 41.09
N GLY A 294 27.24 1.30 40.05
CA GLY A 294 27.57 0.05 39.39
C GLY A 294 26.83 -0.24 38.10
N ASP A 295 27.12 -1.38 37.48
CA ASP A 295 26.55 -1.82 36.23
C ASP A 295 25.14 -2.39 36.42
N LEU A 296 24.28 -2.22 35.38
CA LEU A 296 22.95 -2.80 35.34
C LEU A 296 22.97 -4.05 34.44
N SER A 297 22.61 -5.19 34.99
CA SER A 297 22.40 -6.44 34.25
C SER A 297 20.90 -6.66 34.06
N ILE A 298 20.50 -7.05 32.86
CA ILE A 298 19.11 -7.38 32.52
C ILE A 298 19.07 -8.85 32.11
N GLU A 299 18.33 -9.64 32.87
CA GLU A 299 18.06 -11.04 32.53
C GLU A 299 17.07 -11.10 31.36
N LEU A 300 17.37 -11.96 30.37
CA LEU A 300 16.57 -12.13 29.16
C LEU A 300 16.03 -13.54 29.06
N SER A 301 14.75 -13.67 28.68
CA SER A 301 14.10 -14.94 28.32
C SER A 301 13.83 -15.01 26.81
N ARG A 302 13.76 -16.24 26.27
CA ARG A 302 13.46 -16.45 24.85
C ARG A 302 12.00 -16.13 24.53
N THR A 303 11.78 -15.48 23.38
CA THR A 303 10.47 -15.27 22.80
C THR A 303 9.98 -16.52 22.04
N LYS A 304 8.70 -16.56 21.68
CA LYS A 304 8.10 -17.62 20.88
C LYS A 304 8.57 -17.56 19.44
N ASP A 305 8.88 -18.72 18.86
CA ASP A 305 9.30 -18.81 17.45
C ASP A 305 8.09 -18.93 16.53
N ILE A 306 7.63 -17.79 16.04
CA ILE A 306 6.43 -17.69 15.20
C ILE A 306 6.55 -18.52 13.91
N LEU A 307 7.74 -18.51 13.27
CA LEU A 307 7.91 -19.22 11.99
C LEU A 307 7.84 -20.75 12.19
N LYS A 308 8.40 -21.24 13.30
CA LYS A 308 8.33 -22.66 13.67
C LYS A 308 6.89 -23.07 13.93
N GLU A 309 6.17 -22.32 14.76
CA GLU A 309 4.76 -22.57 15.07
C GLU A 309 3.88 -22.59 13.81
N LEU A 310 4.08 -21.66 12.89
CA LEU A 310 3.35 -21.63 11.61
C LEU A 310 3.64 -22.87 10.76
N GLY A 311 4.90 -23.33 10.72
CA GLY A 311 5.29 -24.54 9.99
C GLY A 311 4.65 -25.82 10.56
N GLU A 312 4.54 -25.91 11.91
CA GLU A 312 3.88 -27.03 12.60
C GLU A 312 2.35 -27.01 12.36
N ARG A 313 1.73 -25.83 12.45
CA ARG A 313 0.27 -25.66 12.19
C ARG A 313 -0.11 -25.98 10.76
N LYS A 314 0.74 -25.63 9.80
CA LYS A 314 0.51 -25.88 8.37
C LYS A 314 0.24 -27.34 8.07
N GLU A 315 0.90 -28.28 8.76
CA GLU A 315 0.72 -29.73 8.56
C GLU A 315 -0.71 -30.20 8.87
N ASN A 316 -1.33 -29.55 9.83
CA ASN A 316 -2.68 -29.89 10.28
C ASN A 316 -3.78 -28.99 9.68
N ASN A 317 -3.42 -28.01 8.88
CA ASN A 317 -4.39 -27.11 8.27
C ASN A 317 -4.97 -27.73 7.00
N PRO A 318 -6.30 -27.88 6.88
CA PRO A 318 -6.93 -28.41 5.67
C PRO A 318 -6.75 -27.50 4.45
N LYS A 319 -6.43 -26.23 4.68
CA LYS A 319 -6.14 -25.25 3.65
C LYS A 319 -4.67 -25.28 3.28
N LYS A 320 -4.35 -25.43 1.99
CA LYS A 320 -2.99 -25.28 1.51
C LYS A 320 -2.51 -23.86 1.79
N GLN A 321 -1.40 -23.74 2.53
CA GLN A 321 -0.80 -22.46 2.89
C GLN A 321 0.62 -22.38 2.36
N PHE A 322 1.03 -21.16 2.00
CA PHE A 322 2.42 -20.86 1.64
C PHE A 322 3.06 -19.99 2.73
N ILE A 323 4.16 -20.47 3.32
CA ILE A 323 4.86 -19.78 4.40
C ILE A 323 6.23 -19.32 3.91
N CYS A 324 6.44 -18.00 3.94
CA CYS A 324 7.71 -17.36 3.59
C CYS A 324 8.33 -16.71 4.83
N GLY A 325 9.58 -17.07 5.14
CA GLY A 325 10.38 -16.44 6.18
C GLY A 325 11.44 -15.52 5.61
N PHE A 326 11.87 -14.54 6.41
CA PHE A 326 13.05 -13.74 6.12
C PHE A 326 14.20 -14.19 7.03
N SER A 327 15.41 -14.14 6.49
CA SER A 327 16.64 -14.28 7.27
C SER A 327 17.59 -13.14 6.97
N MET A 328 18.36 -12.80 7.97
CA MET A 328 19.43 -11.82 7.88
C MET A 328 20.71 -12.51 8.32
N GLU A 329 21.59 -12.76 7.36
CA GLU A 329 22.79 -13.53 7.59
C GLU A 329 24.02 -12.69 7.25
N THR A 330 25.04 -12.82 8.05
CA THR A 330 26.35 -12.18 7.83
C THR A 330 27.39 -13.17 7.32
N GLU A 331 27.18 -14.48 7.55
CA GLU A 331 28.09 -15.58 7.18
C GLU A 331 27.26 -16.84 6.87
N ASN A 332 27.78 -17.70 5.99
CA ASN A 332 27.18 -18.99 5.62
C ASN A 332 25.68 -18.89 5.24
N MET A 333 25.31 -17.80 4.53
CA MET A 333 23.91 -17.45 4.21
C MET A 333 23.15 -18.61 3.56
N GLU A 334 23.78 -19.33 2.62
CA GLU A 334 23.13 -20.42 1.90
C GLU A 334 22.79 -21.60 2.81
N GLU A 335 23.76 -22.07 3.58
CA GLU A 335 23.58 -23.21 4.49
C GLU A 335 22.56 -22.88 5.61
N ASN A 336 22.70 -21.71 6.23
CA ASN A 336 21.81 -21.25 7.29
C ASN A 336 20.36 -21.12 6.78
N SER A 337 20.17 -20.57 5.56
CA SER A 337 18.84 -20.38 4.97
C SER A 337 18.20 -21.72 4.58
N LYS A 338 18.94 -22.66 3.99
CA LYS A 338 18.46 -24.02 3.69
C LYS A 338 18.10 -24.78 4.97
N ASN A 339 18.94 -24.69 6.00
CA ASN A 339 18.66 -25.29 7.31
C ASN A 339 17.40 -24.68 7.95
N LYS A 340 17.21 -23.36 7.85
CA LYS A 340 16.03 -22.65 8.34
C LYS A 340 14.77 -23.07 7.59
N LEU A 341 14.84 -23.20 6.26
CA LEU A 341 13.75 -23.68 5.42
C LEU A 341 13.23 -25.06 5.91
N ALA A 342 14.16 -26.01 6.09
CA ALA A 342 13.82 -27.37 6.53
C ALA A 342 13.31 -27.40 7.98
N LYS A 343 14.05 -26.79 8.94
CA LYS A 343 13.72 -26.82 10.37
C LYS A 343 12.41 -26.12 10.72
N LYS A 344 12.00 -25.11 9.92
CA LYS A 344 10.77 -24.34 10.15
C LYS A 344 9.62 -24.77 9.26
N ASN A 345 9.78 -25.82 8.46
CA ASN A 345 8.79 -26.27 7.47
C ASN A 345 8.21 -25.11 6.62
N ALA A 346 9.08 -24.14 6.29
CA ALA A 346 8.72 -23.03 5.41
C ALA A 346 8.79 -23.44 3.94
N ASP A 347 8.08 -22.76 3.06
CA ASP A 347 8.12 -23.00 1.62
C ASP A 347 9.19 -22.14 0.94
N MET A 348 9.51 -20.99 1.56
CA MET A 348 10.47 -20.03 1.04
C MET A 348 11.20 -19.32 2.17
N ILE A 349 12.49 -19.08 1.99
CA ILE A 349 13.29 -18.15 2.81
C ILE A 349 13.88 -17.07 1.90
N VAL A 350 13.68 -15.83 2.26
CA VAL A 350 14.29 -14.66 1.62
C VAL A 350 15.46 -14.20 2.50
N ALA A 351 16.68 -14.43 2.05
CA ALA A 351 17.90 -14.07 2.78
C ALA A 351 18.40 -12.71 2.33
N ASN A 352 18.57 -11.80 3.28
CA ASN A 352 19.08 -10.45 3.06
C ASN A 352 20.58 -10.42 3.40
N ASN A 353 21.40 -9.96 2.47
CA ASN A 353 22.85 -9.76 2.69
C ASN A 353 23.12 -8.34 3.16
N VAL A 354 23.29 -8.16 4.48
CA VAL A 354 23.53 -6.84 5.09
C VAL A 354 24.93 -6.27 4.88
N LYS A 355 25.88 -7.07 4.38
CA LYS A 355 27.25 -6.61 4.09
C LYS A 355 27.34 -5.84 2.77
N VAL A 356 26.34 -5.90 1.91
CA VAL A 356 26.33 -5.22 0.61
C VAL A 356 25.81 -3.79 0.77
N GLU A 357 26.52 -2.82 0.22
CA GLU A 357 26.11 -1.41 0.23
C GLU A 357 24.77 -1.21 -0.49
N GLY A 358 23.81 -0.61 0.20
CA GLY A 358 22.44 -0.42 -0.28
C GLY A 358 21.47 -1.59 0.02
N ALA A 359 21.98 -2.65 0.71
CA ALA A 359 21.16 -3.74 1.23
C ALA A 359 21.10 -3.61 2.75
N GLY A 360 20.09 -2.98 3.32
CA GLY A 360 20.04 -2.83 4.76
C GLY A 360 18.77 -2.21 5.29
N PHE A 361 18.74 -2.02 6.59
CA PHE A 361 17.65 -1.30 7.26
C PHE A 361 17.62 0.17 6.80
N GLY A 362 16.44 0.71 6.55
CA GLY A 362 16.23 2.12 6.22
C GLY A 362 16.44 2.52 4.76
N THR A 363 17.19 1.76 3.95
CA THR A 363 17.36 2.01 2.51
C THR A 363 16.09 1.69 1.72
N ASP A 364 15.97 2.23 0.50
CA ASP A 364 14.85 1.94 -0.40
C ASP A 364 15.14 0.77 -1.37
N THR A 365 16.39 0.29 -1.37
CA THR A 365 16.84 -0.86 -2.17
C THR A 365 17.13 -2.06 -1.27
N ASN A 366 17.26 -3.24 -1.89
CA ASN A 366 17.71 -4.46 -1.23
C ASN A 366 18.46 -5.37 -2.20
N VAL A 367 19.30 -6.26 -1.64
CA VAL A 367 19.98 -7.37 -2.34
C VAL A 367 19.63 -8.65 -1.59
N VAL A 368 18.88 -9.54 -2.21
CA VAL A 368 18.38 -10.75 -1.55
C VAL A 368 18.62 -11.98 -2.39
N THR A 369 18.71 -13.13 -1.71
CA THR A 369 18.65 -14.45 -2.32
C THR A 369 17.36 -15.14 -1.85
N ILE A 370 16.59 -15.68 -2.78
CA ILE A 370 15.35 -16.42 -2.49
C ILE A 370 15.69 -17.91 -2.55
N PHE A 371 15.40 -18.61 -1.46
CA PHE A 371 15.56 -20.06 -1.36
C PHE A 371 14.16 -20.71 -1.28
N THR A 372 13.91 -21.66 -2.16
CA THR A 372 12.77 -22.59 -2.11
C THR A 372 13.32 -24.02 -1.92
N LYS A 373 12.43 -25.01 -1.82
CA LYS A 373 12.86 -26.42 -1.72
C LYS A 373 13.71 -26.85 -2.92
N ASP A 374 13.39 -26.35 -4.12
CA ASP A 374 13.93 -26.83 -5.38
C ASP A 374 14.84 -25.81 -6.09
N ASN A 375 14.87 -24.55 -5.61
CA ASN A 375 15.52 -23.47 -6.36
C ASN A 375 16.22 -22.43 -5.46
N GLU A 376 17.25 -21.80 -6.03
CA GLU A 376 17.94 -20.66 -5.45
C GLU A 376 18.00 -19.54 -6.49
N ILE A 377 17.49 -18.35 -6.15
CA ILE A 377 17.43 -17.19 -7.03
C ILE A 377 18.12 -16.01 -6.36
N ARG A 378 19.25 -15.60 -6.94
CA ARG A 378 19.97 -14.40 -6.50
C ARG A 378 19.44 -13.19 -7.26
N LEU A 379 19.03 -12.16 -6.53
CA LEU A 379 18.57 -10.90 -7.10
C LEU A 379 19.69 -9.87 -6.96
N ASP A 380 19.91 -9.13 -8.05
CA ASP A 380 20.76 -7.94 -8.00
C ASP A 380 20.13 -6.85 -7.12
N LYS A 381 20.81 -5.73 -6.96
CA LYS A 381 20.29 -4.57 -6.24
C LYS A 381 19.04 -4.03 -6.92
N LEU A 382 17.89 -4.22 -6.28
CA LEU A 382 16.56 -3.78 -6.74
C LEU A 382 15.90 -2.88 -5.69
N SER A 383 14.91 -2.11 -6.09
CA SER A 383 14.02 -1.45 -5.12
C SER A 383 13.26 -2.50 -4.29
N LYS A 384 12.89 -2.16 -3.06
CA LYS A 384 12.12 -3.07 -2.19
C LYS A 384 10.78 -3.51 -2.83
N LEU A 385 10.16 -2.65 -3.62
CA LEU A 385 8.95 -2.99 -4.36
C LEU A 385 9.21 -4.02 -5.47
N GLU A 386 10.31 -3.89 -6.23
CA GLU A 386 10.71 -4.87 -7.25
C GLU A 386 11.11 -6.21 -6.60
N VAL A 387 11.80 -6.18 -5.46
CA VAL A 387 12.06 -7.40 -4.66
C VAL A 387 10.75 -8.06 -4.25
N ALA A 388 9.77 -7.30 -3.76
CA ALA A 388 8.45 -7.82 -3.40
C ALA A 388 7.73 -8.46 -4.60
N GLU A 389 7.84 -7.87 -5.79
CA GLU A 389 7.31 -8.43 -7.03
C GLU A 389 7.94 -9.80 -7.35
N LYS A 390 9.26 -9.92 -7.27
CA LYS A 390 9.99 -11.19 -7.48
C LYS A 390 9.61 -12.25 -6.45
N ILE A 391 9.45 -11.87 -5.18
CA ILE A 391 8.98 -12.79 -4.13
C ILE A 391 7.62 -13.36 -4.50
N PHE A 392 6.65 -12.52 -4.90
CA PHE A 392 5.34 -13.02 -5.29
C PHE A 392 5.36 -13.79 -6.61
N ASP A 393 6.26 -13.49 -7.54
CA ASP A 393 6.42 -14.30 -8.74
C ASP A 393 6.81 -15.74 -8.40
N GLU A 394 7.73 -15.92 -7.44
CA GLU A 394 8.12 -17.25 -6.96
C GLU A 394 7.03 -17.91 -6.11
N ILE A 395 6.31 -17.16 -5.27
CA ILE A 395 5.18 -17.70 -4.50
C ILE A 395 4.13 -18.28 -5.46
N VAL A 396 3.73 -17.52 -6.47
CA VAL A 396 2.68 -17.98 -7.42
C VAL A 396 3.11 -19.18 -8.26
N ARG A 397 4.40 -19.33 -8.55
CA ARG A 397 4.93 -20.53 -9.25
C ARG A 397 4.85 -21.79 -8.39
N ASN A 398 4.97 -21.65 -7.07
CA ASN A 398 5.06 -22.78 -6.13
C ASN A 398 3.77 -23.02 -5.33
N PHE A 399 2.76 -22.17 -5.48
CA PHE A 399 1.50 -22.22 -4.75
C PHE A 399 0.34 -22.74 -5.61
#